data_e475663f7bd483144f5b0920646491d2
#
_entry.id   e475663f7bd483144f5b0920646491d2
#
_cell.length_a   1.000
_cell.length_b   1.000
_cell.length_c   1.000
_cell.angle_alpha   90.00
_cell.angle_beta   90.00
_cell.angle_gamma   90.00
#
_symmetry.space_group_name_H-M   'P 1'
#
loop_
_entity.id
_entity.type
_entity.pdbx_description
1 polymer ?
#
loop_
_entity_poly.entity_id
_entity_poly.type
_entity_poly.pdbx_seq_one_letter_code
_entity_poly.pdbx_strand_id
1 'polypeptide(L)' 'MKQAMVTIKYEEEKLNAIKQYMGKKDADFEAEMNEVLGKMYEKYVPQAVREYID' A
#
# COMPACT_ATOMS: atom_id res chain seq x y z
N MET A 1 13.88 -8.87 7.83
CA MET A 1 13.36 -7.60 8.34
C MET A 1 11.97 -7.78 8.93
N LYS A 2 11.66 -7.00 9.95
CA LYS A 2 10.33 -7.07 10.58
C LYS A 2 9.32 -6.29 9.76
N GLN A 3 8.15 -6.86 9.57
CA GLN A 3 7.06 -6.19 8.91
C GLN A 3 6.07 -5.65 9.94
N ALA A 4 5.50 -4.49 9.67
CA ALA A 4 4.48 -3.89 10.51
C ALA A 4 3.13 -4.01 9.85
N MET A 5 2.07 -4.05 10.67
CA MET A 5 0.70 -4.03 10.16
C MET A 5 0.21 -2.59 10.07
N VAL A 6 -0.44 -2.29 8.97
CA VAL A 6 -1.07 -0.98 8.76
C VAL A 6 -2.58 -1.19 8.73
N THR A 7 -3.29 -0.49 9.60
CA THR A 7 -4.75 -0.57 9.66
C THR A 7 -5.34 0.77 9.25
N ILE A 8 -6.19 0.74 8.23
CA ILE A 8 -6.83 1.94 7.70
C ILE A 8 -8.34 1.70 7.68
N LYS A 9 -9.09 2.71 8.13
CA LYS A 9 -10.54 2.66 8.07
C LYS A 9 -11.00 3.23 6.73
N TYR A 10 -11.89 2.51 6.07
CA TYR A 10 -12.43 2.95 4.80
C TYR A 10 -13.89 2.48 4.69
N GLU A 11 -14.67 3.11 3.86
CA GLU A 11 -16.07 2.77 3.72
C GLU A 11 -16.22 1.36 3.15
N GLU A 12 -16.99 0.50 3.83
CA GLU A 12 -17.03 -0.93 3.56
C GLU A 12 -17.51 -1.26 2.16
N GLU A 13 -18.59 -0.63 1.71
CA GLU A 13 -19.13 -0.92 0.40
C GLU A 13 -18.17 -0.57 -0.73
N LYS A 14 -17.48 0.56 -0.56
CA LYS A 14 -16.48 1.00 -1.55
C LYS A 14 -15.28 0.07 -1.57
N LEU A 15 -14.83 -0.37 -0.40
CA LEU A 15 -13.71 -1.30 -0.32
C LEU A 15 -14.04 -2.63 -0.99
N ASN A 16 -15.25 -3.15 -0.73
CA ASN A 16 -15.68 -4.39 -1.35
C ASN A 16 -15.77 -4.26 -2.86
N ALA A 17 -16.24 -3.11 -3.35
CA ALA A 17 -16.30 -2.86 -4.79
C ALA A 17 -14.90 -2.81 -5.40
N ILE A 18 -13.96 -2.16 -4.73
CA ILE A 18 -12.57 -2.11 -5.19
C ILE A 18 -12.02 -3.53 -5.34
N LYS A 19 -12.15 -4.34 -4.30
CA LYS A 19 -11.64 -5.70 -4.33
C LYS A 19 -12.29 -6.55 -5.40
N GLN A 20 -13.60 -6.38 -5.60
CA GLN A 20 -14.33 -7.13 -6.61
C GLN A 20 -13.85 -6.81 -8.02
N TYR A 21 -13.71 -5.52 -8.33
CA TYR A 21 -13.28 -5.10 -9.66
C TYR A 21 -11.80 -5.36 -9.90
N MET A 22 -10.98 -5.29 -8.88
CA MET A 22 -9.58 -5.69 -8.99
C MET A 22 -9.45 -7.18 -9.28
N GLY A 23 -10.30 -8.01 -8.66
CA GLY A 23 -10.30 -9.44 -8.95
C GLY A 23 -10.61 -9.75 -10.40
N LYS A 24 -11.48 -8.96 -11.03
CA LYS A 24 -11.82 -9.14 -12.45
C LYS A 24 -10.63 -8.85 -13.37
N LYS A 25 -9.66 -8.08 -12.90
CA LYS A 25 -8.46 -7.72 -13.67
C LYS A 25 -7.23 -8.49 -13.21
N ASP A 26 -7.42 -9.52 -12.40
CA ASP A 26 -6.32 -10.30 -11.81
C ASP A 26 -5.34 -9.43 -11.02
N ALA A 27 -5.83 -8.33 -10.42
CA ALA A 27 -5.01 -7.44 -9.62
C ALA A 27 -4.98 -7.91 -8.17
N ASP A 28 -3.82 -7.80 -7.53
CA ASP A 28 -3.66 -8.15 -6.13
C ASP A 28 -3.74 -6.89 -5.27
N PHE A 29 -4.74 -6.83 -4.40
CA PHE A 29 -4.99 -5.68 -3.56
C PHE A 29 -3.80 -5.37 -2.65
N GLU A 30 -3.23 -6.40 -2.00
CA GLU A 30 -2.08 -6.18 -1.12
C GLU A 30 -0.85 -5.72 -1.87
N ALA A 31 -0.62 -6.27 -3.05
CA ALA A 31 0.51 -5.86 -3.88
C ALA A 31 0.38 -4.40 -4.29
N GLU A 32 -0.82 -3.98 -4.69
CA GLU A 32 -1.05 -2.59 -5.05
C GLU A 32 -0.92 -1.64 -3.87
N MET A 33 -1.39 -2.05 -2.69
CA MET A 33 -1.23 -1.25 -1.48
C MET A 33 0.24 -1.10 -1.10
N ASN A 34 1.02 -2.16 -1.24
CA ASN A 34 2.45 -2.09 -0.99
C ASN A 34 3.14 -1.14 -1.97
N GLU A 35 2.71 -1.14 -3.22
CA GLU A 35 3.25 -0.21 -4.21
C GLU A 35 2.94 1.24 -3.85
N VAL A 36 1.71 1.51 -3.42
CA VAL A 36 1.31 2.86 -2.98
C VAL A 36 2.14 3.30 -1.78
N LEU A 37 2.34 2.41 -0.81
CA LEU A 37 3.16 2.71 0.35
C LEU A 37 4.61 2.97 -0.04
N GLY A 38 5.13 2.22 -0.99
CA GLY A 38 6.47 2.45 -1.51
C GLY A 38 6.62 3.84 -2.12
N LYS A 39 5.63 4.27 -2.88
CA LYS A 39 5.62 5.62 -3.45
C LYS A 39 5.53 6.70 -2.38
N MET A 40 4.73 6.47 -1.34
CA MET A 40 4.65 7.39 -0.22
C MET A 40 5.98 7.49 0.52
N TYR A 41 6.65 6.37 0.70
CA TYR A 41 7.96 6.34 1.32
C TYR A 41 8.96 7.21 0.54
N GLU A 42 8.99 7.05 -0.78
CA GLU A 42 9.87 7.85 -1.62
C GLU A 42 9.50 9.33 -1.63
N LYS A 43 8.20 9.63 -1.55
CA LYS A 43 7.71 11.00 -1.62
C LYS A 43 7.97 11.79 -0.34
N TYR A 44 7.79 11.16 0.81
CA TYR A 44 7.79 11.86 2.09
C TYR A 44 9.06 11.68 2.90
N VAL A 45 9.80 10.62 2.68
CA VAL A 45 11.02 10.35 3.43
C VAL A 45 12.23 10.84 2.63
N PRO A 46 13.03 11.78 3.18
CA PRO A 46 14.21 12.30 2.45
C PRO A 46 15.20 11.20 2.09
N GLN A 47 15.91 11.40 0.98
CA GLN A 47 16.85 10.40 0.47
C GLN A 47 17.91 10.01 1.50
N ALA A 48 18.43 10.98 2.26
CA ALA A 48 19.42 10.69 3.27
C ALA A 48 18.90 9.74 4.34
N VAL A 49 17.62 9.91 4.73
CA VAL A 49 16.99 9.03 5.71
C VAL A 49 16.75 7.65 5.11
N ARG A 50 16.32 7.58 3.85
CA ARG A 50 16.09 6.30 3.17
C ARG A 50 17.38 5.49 3.07
N GLU A 51 18.50 6.14 2.79
CA GLU A 51 19.80 5.48 2.75
C GLU A 51 20.20 4.92 4.09
N TYR A 52 19.82 5.59 5.17
CA TYR A 52 20.08 5.11 6.53
C TYR A 52 19.24 3.88 6.86
N ILE A 53 17.98 3.86 6.45
CA ILE A 53 17.06 2.75 6.71
C ILE A 53 17.43 1.52 5.87
N ASP A 54 17.73 1.75 4.61
CA ASP A 54 18.11 0.70 3.68
C ASP A 54 19.60 0.39 3.80
#